data_60a9b34c793cba4cf61938b086c841ee
#
_entry.id   60a9b34c793cba4cf61938b086c841ee
#
_cell.length_a   1.000
_cell.length_b   1.000
_cell.length_c   1.000
_cell.angle_alpha   90.00
_cell.angle_beta   90.00
_cell.angle_gamma   90.00
#
_symmetry.space_group_name_H-M   'P 1'
#
loop_
_entity.id
_entity.type
_entity.pdbx_description
1 polymer ?
#
loop_
_entity_poly.entity_id
_entity_poly.type
_entity_poly.pdbx_seq_one_letter_code
_entity_poly.pdbx_strand_id
1 'polypeptide(L)'
;MATYWEFVRLECVKPSEPYGDELYMLQNGTKIWNTTRDNEGQAGKIWEPGTLFRLDQDADIQLWEYDPDSPDDLLGQTSIVPAEAGEGEKTRDFTGDEGHYKFTYKVVRV
;
A
#
# COMPACT_ATOMS: atom_id res chain seq x y z
N MET A 1 14.33 17.67 -12.74
CA MET A 1 13.95 16.23 -12.69
C MET A 1 12.72 16.04 -11.82
N ALA A 2 11.81 15.20 -12.28
CA ALA A 2 10.64 14.84 -11.49
C ALA A 2 10.95 13.66 -10.58
N THR A 3 10.35 13.63 -9.40
CA THR A 3 10.48 12.53 -8.45
C THR A 3 9.17 11.76 -8.41
N TYR A 4 9.30 10.43 -8.42
CA TYR A 4 8.17 9.51 -8.36
C TYR A 4 8.47 8.43 -7.32
N TRP A 5 7.42 7.76 -6.85
CA TRP A 5 7.61 6.51 -6.15
C TRP A 5 6.90 5.40 -6.94
N GLU A 6 7.53 4.23 -6.94
CA GLU A 6 6.98 3.05 -7.61
C GLU A 6 6.35 2.14 -6.56
N PHE A 7 5.10 1.76 -6.80
CA PHE A 7 4.44 0.73 -6.00
C PHE A 7 4.92 -0.63 -6.52
N VAL A 8 5.99 -1.15 -5.88
CA VAL A 8 6.63 -2.37 -6.38
C VAL A 8 5.81 -3.60 -6.04
N ARG A 9 5.39 -3.73 -4.78
CA ARG A 9 4.73 -4.96 -4.35
C ARG A 9 3.95 -4.75 -3.05
N LEU A 10 2.83 -5.45 -2.94
CA LEU A 10 2.13 -5.63 -1.67
C LEU A 10 1.92 -7.12 -1.48
N GLU A 11 2.33 -7.64 -0.33
CA GLU A 11 2.15 -9.04 0.04
C GLU A 11 1.23 -9.15 1.25
N CYS A 12 0.21 -10.00 1.15
CA CYS A 12 -0.63 -10.35 2.29
C CYS A 12 0.01 -11.51 3.03
N VAL A 13 0.56 -11.26 4.22
CA VAL A 13 1.08 -12.31 5.09
C VAL A 13 -0.07 -12.93 5.88
N LYS A 14 -0.97 -12.07 6.38
CA LYS A 14 -2.16 -12.50 7.12
C LYS A 14 -3.27 -11.49 6.86
N PRO A 15 -4.45 -11.91 6.37
CA PRO A 15 -5.56 -10.98 6.21
C PRO A 15 -6.15 -10.59 7.56
N SER A 16 -6.77 -9.40 7.61
CA SER A 16 -7.49 -8.92 8.77
C SER A 16 -8.80 -9.68 8.97
N GLU A 17 -9.45 -10.07 7.87
CA GLU A 17 -10.72 -10.81 7.87
C GLU A 17 -10.51 -12.26 7.44
N PRO A 18 -11.28 -13.24 8.03
CA PRO A 18 -11.08 -14.65 7.71
C PRO A 18 -11.33 -15.01 6.23
N TYR A 19 -12.15 -14.22 5.54
CA TYR A 19 -12.56 -14.51 4.16
C TYR A 19 -11.76 -13.71 3.12
N GLY A 20 -10.76 -12.95 3.55
CA GLY A 20 -9.98 -12.08 2.68
C GLY A 20 -10.37 -10.62 2.82
N ASP A 21 -9.45 -9.74 2.48
CA ASP A 21 -9.62 -8.30 2.63
C ASP A 21 -9.89 -7.62 1.30
N GLU A 22 -10.90 -6.73 1.26
CA GLU A 22 -11.06 -5.79 0.16
C GLU A 22 -10.22 -4.55 0.48
N LEU A 23 -9.12 -4.38 -0.25
CA LEU A 23 -8.12 -3.39 0.07
C LEU A 23 -8.21 -2.15 -0.82
N TYR A 24 -7.87 -1.00 -0.25
CA TYR A 24 -7.56 0.19 -1.02
C TYR A 24 -6.45 0.98 -0.38
N MET A 25 -5.72 1.73 -1.20
CA MET A 25 -4.59 2.53 -0.75
C MET A 25 -4.84 4.00 -1.03
N LEU A 26 -4.54 4.84 -0.05
CA LEU A 26 -4.64 6.30 -0.17
C LEU A 26 -3.26 6.93 -0.17
N GLN A 27 -3.07 7.92 -1.03
CA GLN A 27 -1.94 8.84 -0.96
C GLN A 27 -2.48 10.22 -0.61
N ASN A 28 -2.12 10.74 0.56
CA ASN A 28 -2.61 12.02 1.06
C ASN A 28 -4.13 12.13 0.96
N GLY A 29 -4.83 11.03 1.33
CA GLY A 29 -6.29 10.97 1.33
C GLY A 29 -6.95 10.64 0.00
N THR A 30 -6.19 10.54 -1.09
CA THR A 30 -6.73 10.19 -2.41
C THR A 30 -6.49 8.72 -2.72
N LYS A 31 -7.54 8.02 -3.15
CA LYS A 31 -7.40 6.61 -3.51
C LYS A 31 -6.57 6.47 -4.78
N ILE A 32 -5.50 5.68 -4.69
CA ILE A 32 -4.57 5.45 -5.79
C ILE A 32 -4.55 4.00 -6.27
N TRP A 33 -5.10 3.07 -5.50
CA TRP A 33 -5.09 1.64 -5.82
C TRP A 33 -6.15 0.93 -5.00
N ASN A 34 -6.71 -0.16 -5.53
CA ASN A 34 -7.64 -1.01 -4.80
C ASN A 34 -7.65 -2.43 -5.40
N THR A 35 -8.06 -3.40 -4.59
CA THR A 35 -8.34 -4.75 -5.06
C THR A 35 -9.77 -4.83 -5.61
N THR A 36 -10.04 -5.90 -6.38
CA THR A 36 -11.38 -6.25 -6.80
C THR A 36 -11.87 -7.44 -5.97
N ARG A 37 -13.17 -7.75 -6.06
CA ARG A 37 -13.76 -8.89 -5.36
C ARG A 37 -13.04 -10.21 -5.68
N ASP A 38 -12.59 -10.39 -6.93
CA ASP A 38 -11.93 -11.61 -7.38
C ASP A 38 -10.43 -11.62 -7.06
N ASN A 39 -9.90 -10.55 -6.45
CA ASN A 39 -8.48 -10.37 -6.22
C ASN A 39 -8.20 -9.84 -4.81
N GLU A 40 -8.95 -10.33 -3.83
CA GLU A 40 -8.88 -9.91 -2.44
C GLU A 40 -7.61 -10.39 -1.74
N GLY A 41 -7.28 -9.74 -0.62
CA GLY A 41 -6.13 -10.08 0.21
C GLY A 41 -6.35 -11.34 1.03
N GLN A 42 -5.73 -12.43 0.58
CA GLN A 42 -5.67 -13.69 1.30
C GLN A 42 -4.23 -14.03 1.59
N ALA A 43 -3.98 -14.84 2.62
CA ALA A 43 -2.61 -15.21 3.00
C ALA A 43 -1.83 -15.75 1.80
N GLY A 44 -0.65 -15.18 1.56
CA GLY A 44 0.22 -15.52 0.44
C GLY A 44 -0.07 -14.77 -0.86
N LYS A 45 -1.12 -13.97 -0.92
CA LYS A 45 -1.42 -13.17 -2.11
C LYS A 45 -0.38 -12.06 -2.28
N ILE A 46 0.09 -11.88 -3.51
CA ILE A 46 1.06 -10.84 -3.87
C ILE A 46 0.52 -10.06 -5.06
N TRP A 47 0.57 -8.73 -4.97
CA TRP A 47 0.27 -7.81 -6.07
C TRP A 47 1.55 -7.07 -6.43
N GLU A 48 1.81 -6.93 -7.72
CA GLU A 48 2.99 -6.22 -8.24
C GLU A 48 2.54 -5.15 -9.24
N PRO A 49 1.97 -4.03 -8.75
CA PRO A 49 1.40 -3.04 -9.65
C PRO A 49 2.41 -2.38 -10.59
N GLY A 50 3.62 -2.10 -10.09
CA GLY A 50 4.65 -1.44 -10.89
C GLY A 50 4.30 -0.01 -11.30
N THR A 51 3.29 0.59 -10.69
CA THR A 51 2.80 1.93 -11.06
C THR A 51 3.65 3.01 -10.42
N LEU A 52 3.93 4.07 -11.20
CA LEU A 52 4.64 5.26 -10.72
C LEU A 52 3.64 6.32 -10.32
N PHE A 53 3.86 6.92 -9.15
CA PHE A 53 3.06 8.03 -8.64
C PHE A 53 3.96 9.24 -8.40
N ARG A 54 3.46 10.45 -8.68
CA ARG A 54 4.22 11.68 -8.48
C ARG A 54 4.53 11.89 -7.01
N LEU A 55 5.75 12.30 -6.70
CA LEU A 55 6.22 12.56 -5.34
C LEU A 55 6.92 13.92 -5.30
N ASP A 56 6.14 15.00 -5.20
CA ASP A 56 6.69 16.36 -5.16
C ASP A 56 7.08 16.78 -3.75
N GLN A 57 6.49 16.16 -2.75
CA GLN A 57 6.77 16.37 -1.33
C GLN A 57 6.45 15.07 -0.59
N ASP A 58 6.63 15.05 0.72
CA ASP A 58 6.34 13.86 1.53
C ASP A 58 4.90 13.39 1.31
N ALA A 59 4.74 12.09 1.13
CA ALA A 59 3.44 11.48 0.90
C ALA A 59 3.07 10.59 2.08
N ASP A 60 1.84 10.75 2.58
CA ASP A 60 1.24 9.87 3.57
C ASP A 60 0.52 8.74 2.82
N ILE A 61 0.98 7.51 3.03
CA ILE A 61 0.43 6.33 2.40
C ILE A 61 -0.30 5.51 3.43
N GLN A 62 -1.57 5.20 3.15
CA GLN A 62 -2.41 4.39 4.05
C GLN A 62 -3.00 3.21 3.30
N LEU A 63 -3.02 2.06 3.95
CA LEU A 63 -3.70 0.86 3.46
C LEU A 63 -4.93 0.61 4.32
N TRP A 64 -6.08 0.50 3.69
CA TRP A 64 -7.38 0.32 4.34
C TRP A 64 -8.08 -0.92 3.86
N GLU A 65 -8.94 -1.47 4.70
CA GLU A 65 -9.90 -2.50 4.32
C GLU A 65 -11.30 -1.90 4.29
N TYR A 66 -12.01 -2.14 3.18
CA TYR A 66 -13.40 -1.75 3.02
C TYR A 66 -14.30 -2.71 3.80
N ASP A 67 -15.20 -2.18 4.61
CA ASP A 67 -16.19 -2.97 5.36
C ASP A 67 -17.59 -2.39 5.07
N PRO A 68 -18.50 -3.15 4.42
CA PRO A 68 -19.82 -2.63 4.09
C PRO A 68 -20.74 -2.45 5.30
N ASP A 69 -20.44 -3.14 6.43
CA ASP A 69 -21.32 -3.18 7.61
C ASP A 69 -20.83 -2.34 8.78
N SER A 70 -19.63 -1.79 8.69
CA SER A 70 -19.01 -0.98 9.75
C SER A 70 -18.00 0.00 9.13
N PRO A 71 -17.43 0.93 9.91
CA PRO A 71 -16.36 1.79 9.39
C PRO A 71 -15.19 0.98 8.86
N ASP A 72 -14.55 1.49 7.79
CA ASP A 72 -13.37 0.84 7.22
C ASP A 72 -12.24 0.78 8.24
N ASP A 73 -11.38 -0.23 8.09
CA ASP A 73 -10.28 -0.49 9.02
C ASP A 73 -8.94 -0.06 8.44
N LEU A 74 -8.18 0.72 9.21
CA LEU A 74 -6.82 1.10 8.84
C LEU A 74 -5.88 -0.07 9.14
N LEU A 75 -5.25 -0.62 8.08
CA LEU A 75 -4.33 -1.74 8.21
C LEU A 75 -2.89 -1.28 8.37
N GLY A 76 -2.55 -0.10 7.90
CA GLY A 76 -1.20 0.42 8.06
C GLY A 76 -1.01 1.78 7.42
N GLN A 77 0.10 2.43 7.80
CA GLN A 77 0.43 3.77 7.35
C GLN A 77 1.94 3.95 7.34
N THR A 78 2.44 4.64 6.33
CA THR A 78 3.85 5.02 6.25
C THR A 78 3.99 6.33 5.49
N SER A 79 5.16 6.94 5.62
CA SER A 79 5.51 8.14 4.86
C SER A 79 6.57 7.78 3.82
N ILE A 80 6.40 8.29 2.59
CA ILE A 80 7.39 8.17 1.52
C ILE A 80 7.92 9.58 1.27
N VAL A 81 9.24 9.74 1.26
CA VAL A 81 9.86 11.06 1.14
C VAL A 81 10.77 11.14 -0.09
N PRO A 82 10.81 12.29 -0.79
CA PRO A 82 11.65 12.45 -1.98
C PRO A 82 13.14 12.18 -1.75
N ALA A 83 13.62 12.41 -0.53
CA ALA A 83 15.03 12.16 -0.18
C ALA A 83 15.42 10.68 -0.30
N GLU A 84 14.47 9.76 -0.37
CA GLU A 84 14.73 8.33 -0.56
C GLU A 84 15.09 7.96 -2.00
N ALA A 85 15.09 8.92 -2.92
CA ALA A 85 15.46 8.68 -4.31
C ALA A 85 16.84 8.05 -4.42
N GLY A 86 16.95 6.96 -5.19
CA GLY A 86 18.20 6.24 -5.39
C GLY A 86 18.60 5.28 -4.29
N GLU A 87 17.79 5.13 -3.24
CA GLU A 87 18.09 4.23 -2.12
C GLU A 87 17.62 2.79 -2.35
N GLY A 88 16.98 2.52 -3.49
CA GLY A 88 16.49 1.20 -3.81
C GLY A 88 15.15 0.88 -3.16
N GLU A 89 14.79 -0.40 -3.18
CA GLU A 89 13.52 -0.87 -2.63
C GLU A 89 13.52 -0.79 -1.10
N LYS A 90 12.39 -0.35 -0.57
CA LYS A 90 12.13 -0.30 0.87
C LYS A 90 10.85 -1.06 1.17
N THR A 91 10.85 -1.80 2.27
CA THR A 91 9.68 -2.58 2.70
C THR A 91 9.20 -2.07 4.06
N ARG A 92 7.90 -1.90 4.18
CA ARG A 92 7.23 -1.52 5.44
C ARG A 92 6.22 -2.60 5.81
N ASP A 93 6.16 -2.90 7.10
CA ASP A 93 5.16 -3.82 7.64
C ASP A 93 3.94 -3.03 8.10
N PHE A 94 2.77 -3.43 7.62
CA PHE A 94 1.47 -2.89 8.05
C PHE A 94 0.80 -3.95 8.90
N THR A 95 0.59 -3.67 10.17
CA THR A 95 0.12 -4.68 11.14
C THR A 95 -1.14 -4.24 11.89
N GLY A 96 -1.93 -3.35 11.29
CA GLY A 96 -3.17 -2.89 11.89
C GLY A 96 -4.31 -3.91 11.79
N ASP A 97 -5.26 -3.81 12.71
CA ASP A 97 -6.50 -4.59 12.72
C ASP A 97 -6.26 -6.12 12.56
N GLU A 98 -5.25 -6.65 13.27
CA GLU A 98 -4.88 -8.07 13.27
C GLU A 98 -4.40 -8.60 11.92
N GLY A 99 -4.28 -7.74 10.91
CA GLY A 99 -3.71 -8.10 9.61
C GLY A 99 -2.20 -7.90 9.59
N HIS A 100 -1.55 -8.48 8.59
CA HIS A 100 -0.13 -8.23 8.35
C HIS A 100 0.12 -8.20 6.85
N TYR A 101 0.57 -7.03 6.36
CA TYR A 101 0.93 -6.81 4.96
C TYR A 101 2.35 -6.28 4.89
N LYS A 102 3.06 -6.67 3.83
CA LYS A 102 4.39 -6.11 3.51
C LYS A 102 4.27 -5.25 2.27
N PHE A 103 4.57 -3.97 2.42
CA PHE A 103 4.50 -2.98 1.35
C PHE A 103 5.91 -2.62 0.90
N THR A 104 6.21 -2.85 -0.38
CA THR A 104 7.52 -2.54 -0.97
C THR A 104 7.36 -1.45 -2.01
N TYR A 105 8.20 -0.43 -1.89
CA TYR A 105 8.24 0.71 -2.80
C TYR A 105 9.67 1.14 -3.05
N LYS A 106 9.88 1.96 -4.07
CA LYS A 106 11.15 2.67 -4.25
C LYS A 106 10.89 4.06 -4.82
N VAL A 107 11.80 4.98 -4.52
CA VAL A 107 11.72 6.37 -5.00
C VAL A 107 12.74 6.58 -6.11
N VAL A 108 12.28 7.16 -7.21
CA VAL A 108 13.10 7.37 -8.43
C VAL A 108 12.98 8.80 -8.92
N ARG A 109 14.03 9.28 -9.57
CA ARG A 109 14.03 10.56 -10.28
C ARG A 109 14.23 10.32 -11.77
N VAL A 110 13.44 11.00 -12.55
CA VAL A 110 13.52 10.92 -14.02
C VAL A 110 13.47 12.30 -14.65
#